data_473cc629e7e8eee3f10dcb9f9ef52c73
#
_entry.id   473cc629e7e8eee3f10dcb9f9ef52c73
#
_cell.length_a   1.000
_cell.length_b   1.000
_cell.length_c   1.000
_cell.angle_alpha   90.00
_cell.angle_beta   90.00
_cell.angle_gamma   90.00
#
_symmetry.space_group_name_H-M   'P 1'
#
loop_
_entity.id
_entity.type
_entity.pdbx_description
1 polymer ?
#
loop_
_entity_poly.entity_id
_entity_poly.type
_entity_poly.pdbx_seq_one_letter_code
_entity_poly.pdbx_strand_id
1 'polypeptide(L)'
;MRRLTVLLCVLLVLWTGSWTGSAAAESSSGGKEEPMRIMHFVLTGTVPLERARGFVNEAQAAGFTAVQVLLTDGVTFEHAPWKPNASAWTKAEFQSWVGYARAHGLEVIPEVKLLTHQEKFFQRQYPNLMFNAVSYDPRHDATYAVVFPFLDEVIDAVHPRAIHIGHDEAFGWTVGQVSKWLKLGEVMIPANLFVSDVLRIHDHLKAKGVETWMWADMALSPAEFPGAMTRHLHGIAAGYGKALRDRLPKDIVMCEWHYGNEHGNFPSMAVMQGEGFRVIGATWKREATMRNFSRYALSRHAYGLMATTGVHVQQNDTDLVNWIIQASGALFRNPDAAVPPMPAPVGSSEGRG
;
A
#
# COMPACT_ATOMS: atom_id res chain seq x y z
N MET A 1 69.12 50.22 -19.53
CA MET A 1 67.91 49.38 -19.67
C MET A 1 67.63 48.67 -18.36
N ARG A 2 66.78 49.26 -17.52
CA ARG A 2 66.50 48.78 -16.15
C ARG A 2 65.26 47.87 -16.18
N ARG A 3 65.41 46.62 -15.74
CA ARG A 3 64.32 45.68 -15.54
C ARG A 3 63.65 45.96 -14.22
N LEU A 4 62.36 46.30 -14.25
CA LEU A 4 61.51 46.49 -13.09
C LEU A 4 60.89 45.11 -12.72
N THR A 5 61.22 44.59 -11.56
CA THR A 5 60.61 43.35 -11.02
C THR A 5 59.48 43.79 -10.09
N VAL A 6 58.28 43.43 -10.46
CA VAL A 6 57.08 43.65 -9.62
C VAL A 6 56.91 42.41 -8.70
N LEU A 7 57.00 42.64 -7.41
CA LEU A 7 56.72 41.63 -6.36
C LEU A 7 55.25 41.62 -6.07
N LEU A 8 54.58 40.52 -6.35
CA LEU A 8 53.15 40.32 -6.01
C LEU A 8 53.09 39.62 -4.63
N CYS A 9 52.70 40.38 -3.57
CA CYS A 9 52.40 39.80 -2.27
C CYS A 9 51.01 39.18 -2.31
N VAL A 10 50.90 37.85 -2.21
CA VAL A 10 49.65 37.12 -2.00
C VAL A 10 49.43 37.00 -0.49
N LEU A 11 48.46 37.74 0.02
CA LEU A 11 47.98 37.63 1.41
C LEU A 11 47.04 36.37 1.47
N LEU A 12 47.52 35.28 2.07
CA LEU A 12 46.72 34.16 2.48
C LEU A 12 45.98 34.51 3.79
N VAL A 13 44.70 34.80 3.69
CA VAL A 13 43.79 34.88 4.88
C VAL A 13 43.39 33.47 5.25
N LEU A 14 43.99 32.90 6.28
CA LEU A 14 43.55 31.66 6.91
C LEU A 14 42.28 31.93 7.71
N TRP A 15 41.14 31.53 7.15
CA TRP A 15 39.85 31.55 7.83
C TRP A 15 39.73 30.24 8.66
N THR A 16 40.06 30.29 9.95
CA THR A 16 39.79 29.23 10.90
C THR A 16 38.33 29.31 11.35
N GLY A 17 37.43 28.80 10.53
CA GLY A 17 36.05 28.58 10.95
C GLY A 17 35.97 27.36 11.82
N SER A 18 35.78 27.54 13.11
CA SER A 18 35.42 26.47 14.05
C SER A 18 34.05 25.92 13.67
N TRP A 19 34.01 24.78 13.04
CA TRP A 19 32.79 23.99 12.88
C TRP A 19 32.48 23.35 14.24
N THR A 20 31.63 23.99 15.03
CA THR A 20 30.93 23.32 16.11
C THR A 20 29.89 22.42 15.46
N GLY A 21 30.24 21.18 15.21
CA GLY A 21 29.29 20.13 14.86
C GLY A 21 28.29 20.01 15.99
N SER A 22 27.08 20.49 15.73
CA SER A 22 25.92 20.12 16.56
C SER A 22 25.74 18.62 16.34
N ALA A 23 26.22 17.82 17.28
CA ALA A 23 25.86 16.42 17.39
C ALA A 23 24.33 16.42 17.58
N ALA A 24 23.60 16.01 16.55
CA ALA A 24 22.22 15.61 16.71
C ALA A 24 22.22 14.55 17.81
N ALA A 25 21.62 14.87 18.94
CA ALA A 25 21.42 13.91 20.02
C ALA A 25 20.61 12.76 19.45
N GLU A 26 21.25 11.61 19.26
CA GLU A 26 20.57 10.34 19.16
C GLU A 26 19.74 10.18 20.43
N SER A 27 18.46 10.48 20.35
CA SER A 27 17.52 10.12 21.40
C SER A 27 17.31 8.61 21.34
N SER A 28 18.22 7.84 21.91
CA SER A 28 18.01 6.45 22.26
C SER A 28 17.06 6.36 23.45
N SER A 29 15.81 6.75 23.26
CA SER A 29 14.72 6.24 24.06
C SER A 29 14.29 4.93 23.44
N GLY A 30 14.62 3.80 24.05
CA GLY A 30 14.16 2.46 23.68
C GLY A 30 12.66 2.27 23.94
N GLY A 31 11.84 3.23 23.57
CA GLY A 31 10.39 3.12 23.47
C GLY A 31 10.08 2.31 22.21
N LYS A 32 9.40 1.18 22.37
CA LYS A 32 8.85 0.45 21.22
C LYS A 32 7.98 1.42 20.42
N GLU A 33 8.32 1.61 19.16
CA GLU A 33 7.53 2.43 18.24
C GLU A 33 6.11 1.87 18.18
N GLU A 34 5.10 2.71 18.40
CA GLU A 34 3.71 2.25 18.33
C GLU A 34 3.39 1.78 16.91
N PRO A 35 2.65 0.66 16.75
CA PRO A 35 2.23 0.19 15.44
C PRO A 35 1.44 1.26 14.68
N MET A 36 1.73 1.42 13.40
CA MET A 36 0.95 2.30 12.54
C MET A 36 -0.52 1.85 12.51
N ARG A 37 -1.43 2.80 12.52
CA ARG A 37 -2.86 2.56 12.33
C ARG A 37 -3.28 3.23 11.04
N ILE A 38 -3.58 2.42 10.03
CA ILE A 38 -3.72 2.86 8.64
C ILE A 38 -5.19 2.68 8.21
N MET A 39 -5.80 3.74 7.68
CA MET A 39 -7.09 3.67 7.03
C MET A 39 -6.90 3.64 5.52
N HIS A 40 -7.42 2.62 4.85
CA HIS A 40 -7.28 2.45 3.40
C HIS A 40 -8.55 2.89 2.67
N PHE A 41 -8.40 3.79 1.70
CA PHE A 41 -9.46 4.29 0.84
C PHE A 41 -9.15 3.99 -0.63
N VAL A 42 -10.23 3.81 -1.41
CA VAL A 42 -10.16 3.70 -2.88
C VAL A 42 -10.69 5.00 -3.49
N LEU A 43 -9.83 5.77 -4.13
CA LEU A 43 -10.22 6.97 -4.86
C LEU A 43 -10.56 6.62 -6.31
N THR A 44 -11.86 6.58 -6.58
CA THR A 44 -12.40 6.54 -7.95
C THR A 44 -13.04 7.88 -8.28
N GLY A 45 -13.29 8.13 -9.56
CA GLY A 45 -13.92 9.35 -10.04
C GLY A 45 -15.33 9.67 -9.51
N THR A 46 -15.87 8.81 -8.64
CA THR A 46 -17.20 9.02 -8.03
C THR A 46 -17.14 9.52 -6.59
N VAL A 47 -15.95 9.66 -6.01
CA VAL A 47 -15.80 10.13 -4.62
C VAL A 47 -15.62 11.64 -4.60
N PRO A 48 -16.61 12.42 -4.09
CA PRO A 48 -16.46 13.86 -3.97
C PRO A 48 -15.34 14.24 -2.98
N LEU A 49 -14.63 15.34 -3.25
CA LEU A 49 -13.52 15.82 -2.43
C LEU A 49 -13.94 16.06 -0.97
N GLU A 50 -15.10 16.66 -0.75
CA GLU A 50 -15.62 16.92 0.61
C GLU A 50 -15.91 15.63 1.38
N ARG A 51 -16.37 14.59 0.70
CA ARG A 51 -16.57 13.30 1.34
C ARG A 51 -15.22 12.66 1.74
N ALA A 52 -14.23 12.74 0.86
CA ALA A 52 -12.88 12.27 1.18
C ALA A 52 -12.24 13.04 2.35
N ARG A 53 -12.53 14.34 2.49
CA ARG A 53 -12.15 15.12 3.67
C ARG A 53 -12.89 14.66 4.93
N GLY A 54 -14.19 14.34 4.81
CA GLY A 54 -14.96 13.74 5.90
C GLY A 54 -14.32 12.48 6.45
N PHE A 55 -13.90 11.56 5.58
CA PHE A 55 -13.21 10.34 6.00
C PHE A 55 -11.86 10.60 6.67
N VAL A 56 -11.13 11.64 6.27
CA VAL A 56 -9.91 12.07 6.98
C VAL A 56 -10.22 12.48 8.41
N ASN A 57 -11.28 13.29 8.60
CA ASN A 57 -11.69 13.74 9.94
C ASN A 57 -12.09 12.55 10.83
N GLU A 58 -12.86 11.63 10.28
CA GLU A 58 -13.29 10.43 11.01
C GLU A 58 -12.12 9.51 11.35
N ALA A 59 -11.20 9.29 10.41
CA ALA A 59 -10.00 8.50 10.65
C ALA A 59 -9.12 9.13 11.75
N GLN A 60 -8.91 10.44 11.69
CA GLN A 60 -8.17 11.17 12.72
C GLN A 60 -8.86 11.04 14.10
N ALA A 61 -10.17 11.27 14.17
CA ALA A 61 -10.93 11.13 15.41
C ALA A 61 -10.91 9.70 15.96
N ALA A 62 -10.89 8.68 15.10
CA ALA A 62 -10.77 7.27 15.48
C ALA A 62 -9.34 6.86 15.86
N GLY A 63 -8.35 7.77 15.76
CA GLY A 63 -6.97 7.54 16.19
C GLY A 63 -6.11 6.81 15.17
N PHE A 64 -6.45 6.87 13.89
CA PHE A 64 -5.53 6.45 12.83
C PHE A 64 -4.33 7.42 12.74
N THR A 65 -3.22 6.90 12.24
CA THR A 65 -1.96 7.66 12.08
C THR A 65 -1.58 7.86 10.62
N ALA A 66 -2.23 7.12 9.73
CA ALA A 66 -2.01 7.22 8.29
C ALA A 66 -3.28 6.90 7.50
N VAL A 67 -3.32 7.40 6.27
CA VAL A 67 -4.27 6.98 5.24
C VAL A 67 -3.48 6.37 4.08
N GLN A 68 -3.86 5.17 3.66
CA GLN A 68 -3.42 4.59 2.39
C GLN A 68 -4.50 4.86 1.36
N VAL A 69 -4.12 5.43 0.23
CA VAL A 69 -5.06 5.80 -0.82
C VAL A 69 -4.75 5.08 -2.12
N LEU A 70 -5.64 4.20 -2.53
CA LEU A 70 -5.55 3.53 -3.83
C LEU A 70 -5.95 4.50 -4.93
N LEU A 71 -4.99 4.84 -5.77
CA LEU A 71 -5.15 5.69 -6.93
C LEU A 71 -5.68 4.88 -8.12
N THR A 72 -6.76 5.36 -8.70
CA THR A 72 -7.37 4.80 -9.90
C THR A 72 -7.75 5.93 -10.86
N ASP A 73 -8.80 5.76 -11.65
CA ASP A 73 -9.34 6.77 -12.55
C ASP A 73 -9.97 8.00 -11.85
N GLY A 74 -9.91 8.04 -10.52
CA GLY A 74 -10.44 9.13 -9.69
C GLY A 74 -9.55 10.36 -9.58
N VAL A 75 -8.32 10.29 -10.07
CA VAL A 75 -7.38 11.43 -10.10
C VAL A 75 -6.77 11.55 -11.49
N THR A 76 -6.67 12.77 -11.98
CA THR A 76 -6.04 13.09 -13.26
C THR A 76 -4.54 13.28 -13.07
N PHE A 77 -3.77 12.29 -13.54
CA PHE A 77 -2.32 12.35 -13.67
C PHE A 77 -1.95 12.38 -15.15
N GLU A 78 -0.86 13.04 -15.50
CA GLU A 78 -0.37 13.13 -16.88
C GLU A 78 0.13 11.78 -17.39
N HIS A 79 0.81 11.03 -16.53
CA HIS A 79 1.45 9.76 -16.87
C HIS A 79 0.66 8.52 -16.41
N ALA A 80 -0.58 8.67 -15.93
CA ALA A 80 -1.36 7.53 -15.49
C ALA A 80 -1.61 6.52 -16.63
N PRO A 81 -1.49 5.19 -16.38
CA PRO A 81 -1.75 4.16 -17.38
C PRO A 81 -3.25 3.94 -17.60
N TRP A 82 -4.09 4.89 -17.25
CA TRP A 82 -5.55 4.87 -17.44
C TRP A 82 -6.07 6.24 -17.88
N LYS A 83 -7.28 6.24 -18.40
CA LYS A 83 -8.00 7.49 -18.65
C LYS A 83 -8.75 7.90 -17.38
N PRO A 84 -8.64 9.16 -16.95
CA PRO A 84 -9.39 9.64 -15.80
C PRO A 84 -10.90 9.59 -16.06
N ASN A 85 -11.67 9.39 -14.99
CA ASN A 85 -13.13 9.52 -15.02
C ASN A 85 -13.51 11.00 -15.29
N ALA A 86 -14.69 11.23 -15.83
CA ALA A 86 -15.18 12.60 -16.08
C ALA A 86 -15.32 13.45 -14.80
N SER A 87 -15.50 12.79 -13.64
CA SER A 87 -15.56 13.42 -12.31
C SER A 87 -14.27 13.29 -11.52
N ALA A 88 -13.16 12.90 -12.16
CA ALA A 88 -11.86 12.76 -11.50
C ALA A 88 -11.38 14.10 -10.93
N TRP A 89 -10.73 14.04 -9.79
CA TRP A 89 -10.03 15.19 -9.24
C TRP A 89 -8.88 15.60 -10.15
N THR A 90 -8.62 16.87 -10.24
CA THR A 90 -7.35 17.37 -10.77
C THR A 90 -6.20 16.98 -9.84
N LYS A 91 -4.98 16.95 -10.35
CA LYS A 91 -3.79 16.76 -9.52
C LYS A 91 -3.69 17.79 -8.39
N ALA A 92 -4.08 19.05 -8.64
CA ALA A 92 -4.08 20.11 -7.63
C ALA A 92 -5.11 19.85 -6.49
N GLU A 93 -6.31 19.34 -6.83
CA GLU A 93 -7.29 18.94 -5.82
C GLU A 93 -6.79 17.76 -4.99
N PHE A 94 -6.15 16.78 -5.61
CA PHE A 94 -5.52 15.67 -4.91
C PHE A 94 -4.41 16.16 -3.97
N GLN A 95 -3.53 17.05 -4.43
CA GLN A 95 -2.49 17.65 -3.58
C GLN A 95 -3.09 18.44 -2.42
N SER A 96 -4.19 19.18 -2.65
CA SER A 96 -4.93 19.86 -1.59
C SER A 96 -5.47 18.88 -0.55
N TRP A 97 -6.01 17.72 -0.98
CA TRP A 97 -6.47 16.67 -0.07
C TRP A 97 -5.32 16.03 0.72
N VAL A 98 -4.18 15.78 0.07
CA VAL A 98 -2.95 15.30 0.75
C VAL A 98 -2.52 16.28 1.85
N GLY A 99 -2.48 17.58 1.52
CA GLY A 99 -2.18 18.64 2.49
C GLY A 99 -3.18 18.68 3.66
N TYR A 100 -4.46 18.48 3.34
CA TYR A 100 -5.53 18.41 4.36
C TYR A 100 -5.33 17.21 5.30
N ALA A 101 -5.07 16.02 4.79
CA ALA A 101 -4.82 14.83 5.61
C ALA A 101 -3.61 15.02 6.54
N ARG A 102 -2.54 15.59 6.02
CA ARG A 102 -1.34 15.88 6.81
C ARG A 102 -1.56 16.93 7.90
N ALA A 103 -2.35 17.97 7.59
CA ALA A 103 -2.73 18.98 8.58
C ALA A 103 -3.57 18.39 9.74
N HIS A 104 -4.22 17.24 9.51
CA HIS A 104 -4.93 16.46 10.52
C HIS A 104 -4.07 15.36 11.17
N GLY A 105 -2.74 15.41 10.98
CA GLY A 105 -1.80 14.46 11.59
C GLY A 105 -1.76 13.08 10.96
N LEU A 106 -2.33 12.90 9.76
CA LEU A 106 -2.31 11.64 9.05
C LEU A 106 -1.20 11.63 7.98
N GLU A 107 -0.36 10.61 8.01
CA GLU A 107 0.54 10.32 6.92
C GLU A 107 -0.24 9.83 5.70
N VAL A 108 0.20 10.19 4.49
CA VAL A 108 -0.47 9.75 3.25
C VAL A 108 0.44 8.79 2.49
N ILE A 109 -0.03 7.56 2.32
CA ILE A 109 0.63 6.48 1.58
C ILE A 109 -0.16 6.23 0.30
N PRO A 110 0.33 6.62 -0.88
CA PRO A 110 -0.33 6.27 -2.13
C PRO A 110 -0.20 4.77 -2.41
N GLU A 111 -1.27 4.17 -2.89
CA GLU A 111 -1.26 2.83 -3.46
C GLU A 111 -1.51 2.91 -4.96
N VAL A 112 -0.73 2.18 -5.73
CA VAL A 112 -0.86 2.03 -7.17
C VAL A 112 -0.99 0.56 -7.51
N LYS A 113 -1.92 0.19 -8.40
CA LYS A 113 -2.06 -1.17 -8.87
C LYS A 113 -1.03 -1.44 -9.96
N LEU A 114 0.11 -2.03 -9.58
CA LEU A 114 1.13 -2.46 -10.51
C LEU A 114 1.11 -3.98 -10.65
N LEU A 115 1.68 -4.48 -11.73
CA LEU A 115 1.72 -5.86 -12.20
C LEU A 115 0.34 -6.46 -12.45
N THR A 116 -0.55 -6.46 -11.49
CA THR A 116 -1.83 -7.17 -11.48
C THR A 116 -3.02 -6.21 -11.54
N HIS A 117 -4.23 -6.73 -11.75
CA HIS A 117 -5.45 -5.92 -11.93
C HIS A 117 -5.39 -4.93 -13.11
N GLN A 118 -4.66 -5.33 -14.16
CA GLN A 118 -4.39 -4.46 -15.31
C GLN A 118 -5.49 -4.49 -16.39
N GLU A 119 -6.53 -5.28 -16.22
CA GLU A 119 -7.65 -5.41 -17.16
C GLU A 119 -8.42 -4.10 -17.40
N LYS A 120 -8.33 -3.15 -16.46
CA LYS A 120 -8.95 -1.82 -16.57
C LYS A 120 -7.98 -0.74 -17.04
N PHE A 121 -6.69 -0.96 -16.91
CA PHE A 121 -5.64 0.04 -17.12
C PHE A 121 -4.75 -0.31 -18.31
N PHE A 122 -3.67 -1.02 -18.10
CA PHE A 122 -2.71 -1.40 -19.14
C PHE A 122 -3.37 -2.14 -20.31
N GLN A 123 -4.24 -3.10 -20.05
CA GLN A 123 -4.88 -3.88 -21.10
C GLN A 123 -5.62 -3.01 -22.13
N ARG A 124 -6.20 -1.90 -21.69
CA ARG A 124 -6.96 -1.01 -22.58
C ARG A 124 -6.07 -0.09 -23.41
N GLN A 125 -4.96 0.37 -22.85
CA GLN A 125 -4.08 1.35 -23.50
C GLN A 125 -2.83 0.72 -24.12
N TYR A 126 -2.34 -0.37 -23.52
CA TYR A 126 -1.10 -1.04 -23.89
C TYR A 126 -1.29 -2.56 -24.00
N PRO A 127 -2.25 -3.06 -24.83
CA PRO A 127 -2.57 -4.49 -24.89
C PRO A 127 -1.37 -5.36 -25.28
N ASN A 128 -0.42 -4.82 -26.02
CA ASN A 128 0.80 -5.52 -26.43
C ASN A 128 1.85 -5.65 -25.31
N LEU A 129 1.64 -5.00 -24.16
CA LEU A 129 2.49 -5.08 -22.98
C LEU A 129 1.89 -6.01 -21.91
N MET A 130 0.84 -6.76 -22.23
CA MET A 130 0.23 -7.70 -21.29
C MET A 130 0.90 -9.07 -21.39
N PHE A 131 1.17 -9.67 -20.24
CA PHE A 131 1.58 -11.06 -20.11
C PHE A 131 0.39 -12.01 -20.23
N ASN A 132 -0.71 -11.67 -19.58
CA ASN A 132 -1.99 -12.37 -19.60
C ASN A 132 -3.15 -11.37 -19.40
N ALA A 133 -4.36 -11.84 -19.18
CA ALA A 133 -5.53 -10.96 -19.04
C ALA A 133 -5.48 -10.03 -17.81
N VAL A 134 -4.66 -10.34 -16.81
CA VAL A 134 -4.62 -9.64 -15.51
C VAL A 134 -3.32 -8.89 -15.26
N SER A 135 -2.20 -9.39 -15.83
CA SER A 135 -0.87 -8.89 -15.52
C SER A 135 -0.19 -8.29 -16.75
N TYR A 136 0.49 -7.16 -16.58
CA TYR A 136 1.41 -6.70 -17.62
C TYR A 136 2.68 -7.57 -17.66
N ASP A 137 3.46 -7.44 -18.73
CA ASP A 137 4.66 -8.23 -18.94
C ASP A 137 5.92 -7.50 -18.50
N PRO A 138 6.58 -7.96 -17.41
CA PRO A 138 7.81 -7.34 -16.90
C PRO A 138 9.04 -7.51 -17.80
N ARG A 139 8.95 -8.32 -18.86
CA ARG A 139 10.07 -8.53 -19.81
C ARG A 139 10.26 -7.37 -20.77
N HIS A 140 9.25 -6.52 -20.91
CA HIS A 140 9.28 -5.38 -21.82
C HIS A 140 9.76 -4.11 -21.12
N ASP A 141 10.85 -3.50 -21.60
CA ASP A 141 11.29 -2.19 -21.09
C ASP A 141 10.24 -1.10 -21.31
N ALA A 142 9.42 -1.23 -22.35
CA ALA A 142 8.30 -0.35 -22.63
C ALA A 142 7.26 -0.32 -21.50
N THR A 143 7.12 -1.40 -20.71
CA THR A 143 6.27 -1.42 -19.50
C THR A 143 6.75 -0.37 -18.50
N TYR A 144 8.05 -0.30 -18.27
CA TYR A 144 8.63 0.65 -17.29
C TYR A 144 8.75 2.06 -17.83
N ALA A 145 8.77 2.21 -19.16
CA ALA A 145 8.64 3.55 -19.77
C ALA A 145 7.24 4.17 -19.51
N VAL A 146 6.25 3.36 -19.12
CA VAL A 146 4.93 3.81 -18.65
C VAL A 146 4.90 3.92 -17.13
N VAL A 147 5.39 2.90 -16.43
CA VAL A 147 5.28 2.79 -14.96
C VAL A 147 6.10 3.85 -14.23
N PHE A 148 7.36 4.08 -14.62
CA PHE A 148 8.25 4.97 -13.88
C PHE A 148 7.86 6.45 -13.96
N PRO A 149 7.50 7.02 -15.10
CA PRO A 149 7.00 8.40 -15.14
C PRO A 149 5.76 8.61 -14.28
N PHE A 150 4.86 7.62 -14.22
CA PHE A 150 3.69 7.69 -13.35
C PHE A 150 4.07 7.63 -11.87
N LEU A 151 4.97 6.72 -11.46
CA LEU A 151 5.47 6.68 -10.08
C LEU A 151 6.16 7.99 -9.70
N ASP A 152 6.95 8.56 -10.58
CA ASP A 152 7.63 9.84 -10.35
C ASP A 152 6.63 10.98 -10.16
N GLU A 153 5.56 11.01 -10.98
CA GLU A 153 4.50 12.00 -10.83
C GLU A 153 3.74 11.85 -9.50
N VAL A 154 3.50 10.62 -9.05
CA VAL A 154 2.89 10.35 -7.73
C VAL A 154 3.83 10.78 -6.60
N ILE A 155 5.12 10.50 -6.70
CA ILE A 155 6.13 10.95 -5.73
C ILE A 155 6.13 12.47 -5.64
N ASP A 156 6.17 13.16 -6.77
CA ASP A 156 6.19 14.63 -6.84
C ASP A 156 4.88 15.24 -6.31
N ALA A 157 3.76 14.58 -6.52
CA ALA A 157 2.46 15.06 -6.05
C ALA A 157 2.27 14.89 -4.54
N VAL A 158 2.82 13.82 -3.96
CA VAL A 158 2.56 13.42 -2.59
C VAL A 158 3.77 13.62 -1.67
N HIS A 159 5.00 13.49 -2.16
CA HIS A 159 6.22 13.37 -1.34
C HIS A 159 6.05 12.33 -0.23
N PRO A 160 5.70 11.07 -0.57
CA PRO A 160 5.36 10.06 0.41
C PRO A 160 6.62 9.41 1.00
N ARG A 161 6.53 8.89 2.23
CA ARG A 161 7.55 8.01 2.78
C ARG A 161 7.57 6.66 2.08
N ALA A 162 6.42 6.15 1.67
CA ALA A 162 6.25 4.86 1.04
C ALA A 162 5.23 4.90 -0.09
N ILE A 163 5.37 4.03 -1.06
CA ILE A 163 4.35 3.70 -2.06
C ILE A 163 3.99 2.22 -1.93
N HIS A 164 2.70 1.94 -1.84
CA HIS A 164 2.18 0.59 -1.93
C HIS A 164 1.95 0.23 -3.40
N ILE A 165 2.64 -0.81 -3.88
CA ILE A 165 2.71 -1.14 -5.31
C ILE A 165 1.66 -2.16 -5.77
N GLY A 166 0.74 -2.59 -4.91
CA GLY A 166 -0.26 -3.61 -5.23
C GLY A 166 0.31 -5.02 -5.25
N HIS A 167 0.38 -5.66 -6.43
CA HIS A 167 0.92 -7.00 -6.67
C HIS A 167 0.09 -8.14 -6.07
N ASP A 168 -1.17 -7.88 -5.77
CA ASP A 168 -2.14 -8.85 -5.25
C ASP A 168 -2.81 -9.66 -6.38
N GLU A 169 -3.30 -10.84 -6.06
CA GLU A 169 -4.24 -11.63 -6.87
C GLU A 169 -3.82 -11.85 -8.33
N ALA A 170 -2.55 -12.19 -8.58
CA ALA A 170 -1.97 -12.29 -9.94
C ALA A 170 -2.62 -13.34 -10.87
N PHE A 171 -3.59 -14.09 -10.42
CA PHE A 171 -4.34 -15.06 -11.24
C PHE A 171 -5.86 -14.95 -11.07
N GLY A 172 -6.35 -13.95 -10.31
CA GLY A 172 -7.73 -13.89 -9.88
C GLY A 172 -7.95 -14.51 -8.49
N TRP A 173 -9.06 -14.22 -7.89
CA TRP A 173 -9.25 -14.21 -6.45
C TRP A 173 -9.78 -15.51 -5.82
N THR A 174 -9.69 -16.67 -6.44
CA THR A 174 -10.18 -17.90 -5.80
C THR A 174 -9.21 -19.06 -5.87
N VAL A 175 -8.72 -19.43 -4.70
CA VAL A 175 -8.05 -20.71 -4.50
C VAL A 175 -9.05 -21.84 -4.81
N GLY A 176 -8.71 -22.73 -5.73
CA GLY A 176 -9.53 -23.88 -6.11
C GLY A 176 -10.53 -23.65 -7.23
N GLN A 177 -10.68 -22.41 -7.72
CA GLN A 177 -11.38 -22.16 -8.98
C GLN A 177 -10.39 -21.69 -10.03
N VAL A 178 -10.56 -22.18 -11.25
CA VAL A 178 -9.90 -21.60 -12.42
C VAL A 178 -10.21 -20.11 -12.42
N SER A 179 -9.18 -19.30 -12.49
CA SER A 179 -9.26 -17.85 -12.45
C SER A 179 -10.42 -17.34 -13.32
N LYS A 180 -11.29 -16.51 -12.76
CA LYS A 180 -12.30 -15.79 -13.54
C LYS A 180 -11.70 -14.86 -14.58
N TRP A 181 -10.44 -14.51 -14.41
CA TRP A 181 -9.76 -13.43 -15.10
C TRP A 181 -8.81 -13.93 -16.18
N LEU A 182 -8.18 -15.09 -15.98
CA LEU A 182 -7.33 -15.69 -17.01
C LEU A 182 -8.17 -16.36 -18.10
N LYS A 183 -7.80 -16.12 -19.33
CA LYS A 183 -8.41 -16.79 -20.50
C LYS A 183 -7.93 -18.24 -20.60
N LEU A 184 -8.67 -19.05 -21.34
CA LEU A 184 -8.27 -20.44 -21.59
C LEU A 184 -6.87 -20.49 -22.23
N GLY A 185 -5.97 -21.25 -21.60
CA GLY A 185 -4.58 -21.39 -22.06
C GLY A 185 -3.61 -20.35 -21.48
N GLU A 186 -4.10 -19.32 -20.81
CA GLU A 186 -3.24 -18.40 -20.07
C GLU A 186 -2.77 -19.00 -18.74
N VAL A 187 -1.59 -18.59 -18.30
CA VAL A 187 -0.98 -19.04 -17.05
C VAL A 187 -0.75 -17.84 -16.11
N MET A 188 -0.70 -18.14 -14.82
CA MET A 188 -0.27 -17.18 -13.83
C MET A 188 1.17 -16.71 -14.11
N ILE A 189 1.48 -15.46 -13.81
CA ILE A 189 2.84 -14.95 -13.97
C ILE A 189 3.84 -15.79 -13.16
N PRO A 190 4.94 -16.27 -13.78
CA PRO A 190 5.96 -17.04 -13.06
C PRO A 190 6.64 -16.27 -11.94
N ALA A 191 7.03 -16.97 -10.87
CA ALA A 191 7.66 -16.35 -9.69
C ALA A 191 8.92 -15.53 -10.02
N ASN A 192 9.72 -15.96 -10.99
CA ASN A 192 10.90 -15.22 -11.41
C ASN A 192 10.56 -13.87 -12.09
N LEU A 193 9.49 -13.82 -12.86
CA LEU A 193 9.01 -12.57 -13.49
C LEU A 193 8.37 -11.66 -12.45
N PHE A 194 7.58 -12.20 -11.53
CA PHE A 194 7.01 -11.46 -10.41
C PHE A 194 8.12 -10.78 -9.58
N VAL A 195 9.13 -11.55 -9.16
CA VAL A 195 10.27 -11.01 -8.40
C VAL A 195 11.04 -9.98 -9.20
N SER A 196 11.27 -10.23 -10.49
CA SER A 196 11.97 -9.28 -11.37
C SER A 196 11.27 -7.93 -11.44
N ASP A 197 9.93 -7.93 -11.51
CA ASP A 197 9.12 -6.72 -11.51
C ASP A 197 9.25 -5.95 -10.17
N VAL A 198 9.03 -6.66 -9.06
CA VAL A 198 9.14 -6.05 -7.73
C VAL A 198 10.53 -5.44 -7.51
N LEU A 199 11.60 -6.16 -7.86
CA LEU A 199 12.96 -5.66 -7.71
C LEU A 199 13.20 -4.38 -8.51
N ARG A 200 12.74 -4.35 -9.76
CA ARG A 200 12.92 -3.21 -10.65
C ARG A 200 12.18 -1.96 -10.14
N ILE A 201 10.96 -2.14 -9.63
CA ILE A 201 10.18 -1.07 -9.02
C ILE A 201 10.78 -0.63 -7.68
N HIS A 202 11.16 -1.60 -6.84
CA HIS A 202 11.80 -1.34 -5.54
C HIS A 202 13.08 -0.52 -5.69
N ASP A 203 13.97 -0.88 -6.63
CA ASP A 203 15.20 -0.15 -6.89
C ASP A 203 14.91 1.29 -7.34
N HIS A 204 13.89 1.49 -8.19
CA HIS A 204 13.48 2.82 -8.64
C HIS A 204 12.96 3.68 -7.47
N LEU A 205 12.09 3.14 -6.61
CA LEU A 205 11.58 3.84 -5.44
C LEU A 205 12.69 4.12 -4.41
N LYS A 206 13.54 3.14 -4.15
CA LYS A 206 14.66 3.24 -3.23
C LYS A 206 15.66 4.32 -3.64
N ALA A 207 15.96 4.44 -4.94
CA ALA A 207 16.81 5.50 -5.47
C ALA A 207 16.25 6.91 -5.21
N LYS A 208 14.94 7.02 -4.95
CA LYS A 208 14.24 8.27 -4.59
C LYS A 208 13.96 8.41 -3.10
N GLY A 209 14.48 7.49 -2.28
CA GLY A 209 14.29 7.49 -0.83
C GLY A 209 12.87 7.09 -0.39
N VAL A 210 12.13 6.37 -1.25
CA VAL A 210 10.74 5.94 -0.99
C VAL A 210 10.72 4.45 -0.65
N GLU A 211 10.04 4.06 0.43
CA GLU A 211 9.85 2.67 0.81
C GLU A 211 8.86 1.97 -0.14
N THR A 212 9.07 0.68 -0.36
CA THR A 212 8.15 -0.17 -1.12
C THR A 212 7.27 -0.97 -0.17
N TRP A 213 5.95 -0.85 -0.30
CA TRP A 213 4.97 -1.70 0.36
C TRP A 213 4.22 -2.53 -0.69
N MET A 214 3.80 -3.75 -0.35
CA MET A 214 3.03 -4.59 -1.26
C MET A 214 2.10 -5.54 -0.53
N TRP A 215 1.04 -6.01 -1.20
CA TRP A 215 0.20 -7.08 -0.68
C TRP A 215 0.99 -8.39 -0.61
N ALA A 216 0.75 -9.17 0.44
CA ALA A 216 1.53 -10.36 0.75
C ALA A 216 0.92 -11.67 0.20
N ASP A 217 -0.31 -11.64 -0.28
CA ASP A 217 -1.08 -12.84 -0.65
C ASP A 217 -0.38 -13.74 -1.67
N MET A 218 0.31 -13.15 -2.66
CA MET A 218 1.10 -13.92 -3.63
C MET A 218 2.35 -14.57 -3.02
N ALA A 219 2.86 -14.02 -1.92
CA ALA A 219 3.99 -14.55 -1.18
C ALA A 219 3.61 -15.66 -0.18
N LEU A 220 2.34 -16.08 -0.15
CA LEU A 220 1.80 -17.07 0.77
C LEU A 220 1.16 -18.23 0.00
N SER A 221 1.56 -19.46 0.30
CA SER A 221 1.06 -20.68 -0.35
C SER A 221 0.15 -21.49 0.59
N PRO A 222 -0.98 -22.02 0.11
CA PRO A 222 -1.84 -22.88 0.94
C PRO A 222 -1.12 -24.11 1.49
N ALA A 223 -0.14 -24.65 0.76
CA ALA A 223 0.65 -25.80 1.19
C ALA A 223 1.55 -25.50 2.40
N GLU A 224 1.93 -24.25 2.61
CA GLU A 224 2.76 -23.82 3.77
C GLU A 224 1.92 -23.60 5.02
N PHE A 225 0.63 -23.33 4.86
CA PHE A 225 -0.28 -22.97 5.94
C PHE A 225 -1.53 -23.87 5.95
N PRO A 226 -1.35 -25.21 6.13
CA PRO A 226 -2.48 -26.13 6.16
C PRO A 226 -3.42 -25.79 7.33
N GLY A 227 -4.71 -25.68 7.05
CA GLY A 227 -5.70 -25.26 8.03
C GLY A 227 -5.88 -23.75 8.22
N ALA A 228 -5.05 -22.92 7.60
CA ALA A 228 -5.35 -21.50 7.48
C ALA A 228 -6.47 -21.26 6.46
N MET A 229 -7.17 -20.13 6.60
CA MET A 229 -8.15 -19.75 5.58
C MET A 229 -7.46 -19.44 4.27
N THR A 230 -7.87 -20.10 3.20
CA THR A 230 -7.16 -20.12 1.91
C THR A 230 -7.37 -18.88 1.03
N ARG A 231 -8.36 -18.04 1.35
CA ARG A 231 -8.74 -16.90 0.50
C ARG A 231 -7.66 -15.85 0.27
N HIS A 232 -6.66 -15.78 1.12
CA HIS A 232 -5.55 -14.84 1.05
C HIS A 232 -4.20 -15.51 0.80
N LEU A 233 -4.22 -16.78 0.40
CA LEU A 233 -3.02 -17.57 0.12
C LEU A 233 -2.94 -17.81 -1.39
N HIS A 234 -2.49 -16.81 -2.14
CA HIS A 234 -2.56 -16.81 -3.59
C HIS A 234 -1.32 -17.34 -4.30
N GLY A 235 -0.25 -17.59 -3.59
CA GLY A 235 0.92 -18.32 -4.12
C GLY A 235 0.65 -19.81 -4.29
N ILE A 236 -0.38 -20.16 -5.08
CA ILE A 236 -0.96 -21.53 -5.17
C ILE A 236 -0.05 -22.58 -5.80
N ALA A 237 0.85 -22.19 -6.68
CA ALA A 237 1.82 -23.12 -7.23
C ALA A 237 2.81 -23.58 -6.15
N ALA A 238 3.18 -24.85 -6.17
CA ALA A 238 4.09 -25.42 -5.16
C ALA A 238 5.40 -24.61 -5.07
N GLY A 239 5.72 -24.14 -3.86
CA GLY A 239 6.91 -23.34 -3.59
C GLY A 239 6.88 -21.89 -4.11
N TYR A 240 5.81 -21.44 -4.75
CA TYR A 240 5.73 -20.09 -5.33
C TYR A 240 5.91 -19.01 -4.27
N GLY A 241 5.08 -19.04 -3.22
CA GLY A 241 5.13 -18.03 -2.14
C GLY A 241 6.50 -17.98 -1.46
N LYS A 242 7.07 -19.15 -1.14
CA LYS A 242 8.42 -19.21 -0.56
C LYS A 242 9.49 -18.66 -1.50
N ALA A 243 9.42 -19.00 -2.79
CA ALA A 243 10.37 -18.48 -3.78
C ALA A 243 10.34 -16.96 -3.92
N LEU A 244 9.17 -16.33 -3.72
CA LEU A 244 9.06 -14.88 -3.61
C LEU A 244 9.74 -14.37 -2.34
N ARG A 245 9.36 -14.89 -1.18
CA ARG A 245 9.91 -14.43 0.10
C ARG A 245 11.43 -14.61 0.21
N ASP A 246 11.99 -15.68 -0.35
CA ASP A 246 13.43 -15.93 -0.35
C ASP A 246 14.23 -14.89 -1.18
N ARG A 247 13.60 -14.30 -2.20
CA ARG A 247 14.26 -13.43 -3.18
C ARG A 247 13.95 -11.95 -3.03
N LEU A 248 12.84 -11.61 -2.35
CA LEU A 248 12.46 -10.23 -2.13
C LEU A 248 13.33 -9.57 -1.05
N PRO A 249 13.73 -8.30 -1.23
CA PRO A 249 14.41 -7.50 -0.24
C PRO A 249 13.62 -7.41 1.07
N LYS A 250 14.31 -7.49 2.21
CA LYS A 250 13.66 -7.52 3.53
C LYS A 250 13.27 -6.12 4.04
N ASP A 251 13.67 -5.08 3.35
CA ASP A 251 13.21 -3.71 3.57
C ASP A 251 11.86 -3.39 2.92
N ILE A 252 11.32 -4.29 2.08
CA ILE A 252 9.92 -4.22 1.62
C ILE A 252 8.97 -4.51 2.79
N VAL A 253 7.90 -3.72 2.90
CA VAL A 253 6.83 -3.96 3.88
C VAL A 253 5.75 -4.83 3.26
N MET A 254 5.46 -5.95 3.93
CA MET A 254 4.45 -6.93 3.49
C MET A 254 3.11 -6.61 4.15
N CYS A 255 2.09 -6.31 3.36
CA CYS A 255 0.74 -6.05 3.83
C CYS A 255 -0.09 -7.34 3.69
N GLU A 256 -0.32 -8.01 4.80
CA GLU A 256 -1.07 -9.28 4.85
C GLU A 256 -2.54 -9.01 5.18
N TRP A 257 -3.45 -9.42 4.32
CA TRP A 257 -4.87 -9.20 4.54
C TRP A 257 -5.61 -10.47 4.98
N HIS A 258 -6.45 -10.33 6.01
CA HIS A 258 -7.37 -11.35 6.49
C HIS A 258 -8.77 -10.76 6.67
N TYR A 259 -9.73 -11.25 5.87
CA TYR A 259 -11.08 -10.71 5.85
C TYR A 259 -12.14 -11.64 6.43
N GLY A 260 -11.78 -12.87 6.71
CA GLY A 260 -12.72 -13.88 7.17
C GLY A 260 -12.15 -14.90 8.15
N ASN A 261 -10.91 -14.76 8.59
CA ASN A 261 -10.31 -15.66 9.60
C ASN A 261 -10.70 -15.19 11.01
N GLU A 262 -11.65 -15.88 11.60
CA GLU A 262 -12.17 -15.60 12.94
C GLU A 262 -11.49 -16.44 14.05
N HIS A 263 -10.57 -17.34 13.71
CA HIS A 263 -9.97 -18.30 14.65
C HIS A 263 -8.76 -17.75 15.44
N GLY A 264 -8.30 -16.55 15.15
CA GLY A 264 -7.25 -15.88 15.93
C GLY A 264 -5.83 -16.44 15.74
N ASN A 265 -5.61 -17.30 14.76
CA ASN A 265 -4.29 -17.80 14.39
C ASN A 265 -3.89 -17.34 12.99
N PHE A 266 -2.74 -16.64 12.91
CA PHE A 266 -2.22 -16.03 11.69
C PHE A 266 -0.74 -16.38 11.48
N PRO A 267 -0.42 -17.67 11.24
CA PRO A 267 0.96 -18.17 11.20
C PRO A 267 1.80 -17.51 10.10
N SER A 268 1.18 -17.09 9.02
CA SER A 268 1.82 -16.40 7.90
C SER A 268 2.55 -15.12 8.33
N MET A 269 1.93 -14.31 9.18
CA MET A 269 2.57 -13.13 9.75
C MET A 269 3.84 -13.49 10.53
N ALA A 270 3.76 -14.51 11.38
CA ALA A 270 4.90 -14.95 12.17
C ALA A 270 6.06 -15.46 11.29
N VAL A 271 5.74 -16.18 10.21
CA VAL A 271 6.74 -16.67 9.25
C VAL A 271 7.42 -15.50 8.55
N MET A 272 6.67 -14.56 7.99
CA MET A 272 7.23 -13.39 7.31
C MET A 272 8.10 -12.53 8.23
N GLN A 273 7.66 -12.32 9.49
CA GLN A 273 8.48 -11.62 10.50
C GLN A 273 9.76 -12.40 10.84
N GLY A 274 9.68 -13.71 10.97
CA GLY A 274 10.84 -14.60 11.20
C GLY A 274 11.83 -14.60 10.04
N GLU A 275 11.38 -14.33 8.83
CA GLU A 275 12.19 -14.16 7.63
C GLU A 275 12.74 -12.73 7.46
N GLY A 276 12.44 -11.81 8.40
CA GLY A 276 13.00 -10.46 8.47
C GLY A 276 12.14 -9.38 7.81
N PHE A 277 10.92 -9.66 7.37
CA PHE A 277 10.02 -8.64 6.85
C PHE A 277 9.32 -7.85 7.95
N ARG A 278 9.10 -6.56 7.71
CA ARG A 278 8.10 -5.78 8.44
C ARG A 278 6.71 -6.14 7.89
N VAL A 279 5.76 -6.40 8.77
CA VAL A 279 4.42 -6.85 8.36
C VAL A 279 3.34 -5.91 8.89
N ILE A 280 2.41 -5.52 8.01
CA ILE A 280 1.17 -4.82 8.34
C ILE A 280 0.02 -5.81 8.20
N GLY A 281 -0.82 -5.92 9.24
CA GLY A 281 -2.02 -6.75 9.21
C GLY A 281 -3.23 -5.95 8.73
N ALA A 282 -3.84 -6.38 7.62
CA ALA A 282 -4.99 -5.70 7.03
C ALA A 282 -6.30 -6.46 7.29
N THR A 283 -7.31 -5.73 7.73
CA THR A 283 -8.66 -6.25 8.03
C THR A 283 -9.72 -5.56 7.18
N TRP A 284 -10.95 -6.06 7.24
CA TRP A 284 -12.09 -5.43 6.57
C TRP A 284 -13.27 -5.28 7.55
N LYS A 285 -14.46 -5.80 7.22
CA LYS A 285 -15.74 -5.53 7.88
C LYS A 285 -16.26 -6.64 8.82
N ARG A 286 -15.44 -7.60 9.21
CA ARG A 286 -15.83 -8.65 10.15
C ARG A 286 -15.21 -8.37 11.52
N GLU A 287 -16.04 -8.02 12.49
CA GLU A 287 -15.58 -7.65 13.83
C GLU A 287 -14.69 -8.72 14.46
N ALA A 288 -15.10 -10.00 14.42
CA ALA A 288 -14.31 -11.09 14.99
C ALA A 288 -12.91 -11.19 14.36
N THR A 289 -12.82 -11.05 13.04
CA THR A 289 -11.51 -11.02 12.35
C THR A 289 -10.70 -9.79 12.74
N MET A 290 -11.32 -8.59 12.75
CA MET A 290 -10.67 -7.34 13.14
C MET A 290 -10.09 -7.46 14.56
N ARG A 291 -10.87 -7.94 15.49
CA ARG A 291 -10.49 -8.14 16.90
C ARG A 291 -9.36 -9.14 17.06
N ASN A 292 -9.51 -10.32 16.47
CA ASN A 292 -8.56 -11.41 16.64
C ASN A 292 -7.25 -11.13 15.91
N PHE A 293 -7.30 -10.54 14.71
CA PHE A 293 -6.08 -10.18 14.00
C PHE A 293 -5.35 -9.01 14.65
N SER A 294 -6.09 -8.01 15.17
CA SER A 294 -5.49 -6.92 15.95
C SER A 294 -4.76 -7.45 17.19
N ARG A 295 -5.41 -8.35 17.95
CA ARG A 295 -4.77 -8.98 19.12
C ARG A 295 -3.49 -9.73 18.74
N TYR A 296 -3.56 -10.51 17.69
CA TYR A 296 -2.40 -11.27 17.20
C TYR A 296 -1.27 -10.33 16.74
N ALA A 297 -1.58 -9.39 15.88
CA ALA A 297 -0.60 -8.46 15.32
C ALA A 297 0.08 -7.61 16.41
N LEU A 298 -0.70 -7.10 17.37
CA LEU A 298 -0.15 -6.35 18.52
C LEU A 298 0.77 -7.22 19.38
N SER A 299 0.36 -8.48 19.67
CA SER A 299 1.18 -9.42 20.44
C SER A 299 2.50 -9.76 19.74
N ARG A 300 2.53 -9.67 18.42
CA ARG A 300 3.68 -9.93 17.55
C ARG A 300 4.50 -8.68 17.23
N HIS A 301 4.15 -7.53 17.77
CA HIS A 301 4.78 -6.26 17.43
C HIS A 301 4.81 -6.01 15.91
N ALA A 302 3.67 -6.23 15.25
CA ALA A 302 3.53 -5.94 13.84
C ALA A 302 3.87 -4.47 13.57
N TYR A 303 4.38 -4.18 12.37
CA TYR A 303 4.72 -2.81 11.96
C TYR A 303 3.50 -1.89 11.91
N GLY A 304 2.34 -2.45 11.60
CA GLY A 304 1.09 -1.71 11.61
C GLY A 304 -0.14 -2.60 11.48
N LEU A 305 -1.29 -1.94 11.59
CA LEU A 305 -2.61 -2.48 11.32
C LEU A 305 -3.31 -1.58 10.29
N MET A 306 -4.02 -2.19 9.36
CA MET A 306 -4.73 -1.50 8.29
C MET A 306 -6.20 -1.90 8.27
N ALA A 307 -7.09 -0.91 8.20
CA ALA A 307 -8.52 -1.12 7.94
C ALA A 307 -8.80 -0.83 6.47
N THR A 308 -9.33 -1.81 5.73
CA THR A 308 -9.70 -1.62 4.33
C THR A 308 -11.20 -1.36 4.20
N THR A 309 -11.59 -0.56 3.19
CA THR A 309 -12.99 -0.28 2.89
C THR A 309 -13.53 -1.06 1.70
N GLY A 310 -12.64 -1.72 0.95
CA GLY A 310 -13.02 -2.36 -0.31
C GLY A 310 -13.71 -1.36 -1.25
N VAL A 311 -14.79 -1.80 -1.88
CA VAL A 311 -15.58 -0.98 -2.82
C VAL A 311 -16.65 -0.09 -2.14
N HIS A 312 -16.79 -0.15 -0.81
CA HIS A 312 -17.90 0.53 -0.13
C HIS A 312 -17.86 2.06 -0.23
N VAL A 313 -16.65 2.65 -0.25
CA VAL A 313 -16.49 4.10 -0.50
C VAL A 313 -17.09 4.49 -1.83
N GLN A 314 -16.86 3.70 -2.87
CA GLN A 314 -17.38 3.92 -4.22
C GLN A 314 -18.90 3.72 -4.30
N GLN A 315 -19.42 2.74 -3.55
CA GLN A 315 -20.85 2.39 -3.53
C GLN A 315 -21.67 3.32 -2.65
N ASN A 316 -21.08 4.38 -2.10
CA ASN A 316 -21.76 5.34 -1.24
C ASN A 316 -22.31 4.73 0.07
N ASP A 317 -21.73 3.63 0.53
CA ASP A 317 -22.10 2.95 1.77
C ASP A 317 -21.43 3.64 2.96
N THR A 318 -21.89 4.84 3.26
CA THR A 318 -21.29 5.73 4.26
C THR A 318 -21.35 5.12 5.65
N ASP A 319 -22.47 4.50 6.02
CA ASP A 319 -22.66 3.95 7.37
C ASP A 319 -21.71 2.78 7.64
N LEU A 320 -21.52 1.92 6.65
CA LEU A 320 -20.55 0.82 6.77
C LEU A 320 -19.11 1.33 6.81
N VAL A 321 -18.76 2.32 5.98
CA VAL A 321 -17.40 2.90 5.99
C VAL A 321 -17.13 3.55 7.35
N ASN A 322 -18.07 4.34 7.88
CA ASN A 322 -17.94 4.96 9.20
C ASN A 322 -17.82 3.92 10.31
N TRP A 323 -18.60 2.86 10.23
CA TRP A 323 -18.49 1.75 11.19
C TRP A 323 -17.11 1.08 11.11
N ILE A 324 -16.58 0.80 9.91
CA ILE A 324 -15.23 0.24 9.73
C ILE A 324 -14.19 1.15 10.37
N ILE A 325 -14.27 2.46 10.16
CA ILE A 325 -13.34 3.44 10.74
C ILE A 325 -13.40 3.38 12.27
N GLN A 326 -14.59 3.47 12.86
CA GLN A 326 -14.76 3.51 14.31
C GLN A 326 -14.37 2.19 14.97
N ALA A 327 -14.86 1.06 14.44
CA ALA A 327 -14.56 -0.25 14.98
C ALA A 327 -13.07 -0.60 14.89
N SER A 328 -12.45 -0.38 13.73
CA SER A 328 -11.02 -0.63 13.55
C SER A 328 -10.17 0.29 14.41
N GLY A 329 -10.50 1.58 14.47
CA GLY A 329 -9.76 2.55 15.28
C GLY A 329 -9.78 2.20 16.77
N ALA A 330 -10.90 1.65 17.30
CA ALA A 330 -10.99 1.15 18.66
C ALA A 330 -10.16 -0.13 18.83
N LEU A 331 -10.35 -1.13 17.96
CA LEU A 331 -9.72 -2.45 18.07
C LEU A 331 -8.22 -2.44 17.81
N PHE A 332 -7.72 -1.53 16.98
CA PHE A 332 -6.28 -1.38 16.70
C PHE A 332 -5.52 -0.79 17.90
N ARG A 333 -6.21 -0.09 18.79
CA ARG A 333 -5.63 0.41 20.05
C ARG A 333 -5.83 -0.56 21.21
N ASN A 334 -6.99 -1.19 21.26
CA ASN A 334 -7.34 -2.18 22.29
C ASN A 334 -8.25 -3.26 21.70
N PRO A 335 -7.74 -4.47 21.44
CA PRO A 335 -8.55 -5.57 20.90
C PRO A 335 -9.74 -5.98 21.78
N ASP A 336 -9.77 -5.58 23.04
CA ASP A 336 -10.87 -5.86 23.96
C ASP A 336 -11.91 -4.72 24.03
N ALA A 337 -11.72 -3.65 23.27
CA ALA A 337 -12.66 -2.54 23.23
C ALA A 337 -14.04 -2.99 22.75
N ALA A 338 -15.08 -2.38 23.32
CA ALA A 338 -16.42 -2.46 22.76
C ALA A 338 -16.49 -1.67 21.44
N VAL A 339 -17.21 -2.21 20.48
CA VAL A 339 -17.47 -1.55 19.19
C VAL A 339 -18.97 -1.45 18.97
N PRO A 340 -19.46 -0.45 18.24
CA PRO A 340 -20.87 -0.34 17.92
C PRO A 340 -21.33 -1.52 17.03
N PRO A 341 -22.62 -1.88 17.05
CA PRO A 341 -23.13 -2.89 16.14
C PRO A 341 -22.94 -2.48 14.69
N MET A 342 -22.62 -3.44 13.81
CA MET A 342 -22.49 -3.20 12.39
C MET A 342 -23.84 -2.73 11.81
N PRO A 343 -23.87 -1.70 10.97
CA PRO A 343 -25.11 -1.26 10.34
C PRO A 343 -25.71 -2.36 9.45
N ALA A 344 -27.04 -2.38 9.34
CA ALA A 344 -27.73 -3.28 8.43
C ALA A 344 -27.32 -2.99 6.97
N PRO A 345 -27.23 -4.02 6.11
CA PRO A 345 -26.93 -3.80 4.69
C PRO A 345 -27.94 -2.86 4.07
N VAL A 346 -27.44 -1.88 3.32
CA VAL A 346 -28.31 -0.98 2.51
C VAL A 346 -29.09 -1.84 1.50
N GLY A 347 -30.40 -1.89 1.63
CA GLY A 347 -31.29 -2.65 0.71
C GLY A 347 -31.94 -3.90 1.26
N SER A 348 -31.74 -4.29 2.52
CA SER A 348 -32.59 -5.29 3.19
C SER A 348 -33.87 -4.65 3.75
N SER A 349 -34.66 -3.99 2.89
CA SER A 349 -36.08 -3.84 3.21
C SER A 349 -36.69 -5.23 3.11
N GLU A 350 -36.80 -5.93 4.23
CA GLU A 350 -37.71 -7.06 4.35
C GLU A 350 -39.06 -6.62 3.84
N GLY A 351 -39.44 -7.16 2.68
CA GLY A 351 -40.82 -7.13 2.24
C GLY A 351 -41.65 -7.80 3.32
N ARG A 352 -42.22 -6.98 4.21
CA ARG A 352 -43.37 -7.39 4.97
C ARG A 352 -44.55 -7.50 3.97
N GLY A 353 -44.86 -8.70 3.62
CA GLY A 353 -46.02 -9.11 2.90
C GLY A 353 -46.46 -10.46 3.38
#